data_26c9d32923424e1f013f31e0448684b4
#
_entry.id   26c9d32923424e1f013f31e0448684b4
#
_cell.length_a   1.000
_cell.length_b   1.000
_cell.length_c   1.000
_cell.angle_alpha   90.00
_cell.angle_beta   90.00
_cell.angle_gamma   90.00
#
_symmetry.space_group_name_H-M   'P 1'
#
loop_
_entity.id
_entity.type
_entity.pdbx_description
1 polymer ?
#
loop_
_entity_poly.entity_id
_entity_poly.type
_entity_poly.pdbx_seq_one_letter_code
_entity_poly.pdbx_strand_id
1 'polypeptide(L)'
;QTLVNMDDSEGMAIYPIHRVVTDVAAEDLEALRSRLSDYFEVKEAAFTDVDALAREIGSRAEANRPCFGALLGSPDTVTYLKLRSDVNVVDLDREGHSDAWRRLDSGLLQMVLGEILELDTETLIKGEKVRFIKVEAEVRQAVVESPTNVGFYLNPVGMQQLRDVVLAGERMPPKSTFFYPKVFTGLVIQDFNRS
;
A
#
# COMPACT_ATOMS: atom_id res chain seq x y z
N GLN A 1 10.61 -19.30 -15.77
CA GLN A 1 9.35 -18.61 -16.06
C GLN A 1 8.22 -19.36 -15.35
N THR A 2 7.37 -18.65 -14.62
CA THR A 2 6.20 -19.22 -13.93
C THR A 2 4.95 -18.76 -14.67
N LEU A 3 4.10 -19.71 -15.03
CA LEU A 3 2.78 -19.42 -15.63
C LEU A 3 1.71 -19.64 -14.57
N VAL A 4 0.78 -18.71 -14.48
CA VAL A 4 -0.32 -18.72 -13.51
C VAL A 4 -1.63 -18.50 -14.28
N ASN A 5 -2.64 -19.29 -13.95
CA ASN A 5 -3.99 -19.04 -14.42
C ASN A 5 -4.62 -17.91 -13.58
N MET A 6 -4.83 -16.76 -14.21
CA MET A 6 -5.39 -15.59 -13.53
C MET A 6 -6.90 -15.71 -13.23
N ASP A 7 -7.58 -16.67 -13.86
CA ASP A 7 -9.01 -16.91 -13.64
C ASP A 7 -9.25 -17.97 -12.54
N ASP A 8 -8.17 -18.56 -11.98
CA ASP A 8 -8.22 -19.51 -10.88
C ASP A 8 -8.15 -18.78 -9.54
N SER A 9 -9.31 -18.46 -8.98
CA SER A 9 -9.44 -17.78 -7.69
C SER A 9 -9.07 -18.66 -6.47
N GLU A 10 -8.98 -19.98 -6.65
CA GLU A 10 -8.64 -20.92 -5.57
C GLU A 10 -7.13 -21.25 -5.56
N GLY A 11 -6.50 -21.23 -6.73
CA GLY A 11 -5.10 -21.63 -6.90
C GLY A 11 -4.09 -20.55 -6.51
N MET A 12 -4.49 -19.26 -6.42
CA MET A 12 -3.58 -18.17 -6.10
C MET A 12 -4.28 -17.04 -5.36
N ALA A 13 -3.69 -16.59 -4.28
CA ALA A 13 -4.11 -15.40 -3.54
C ALA A 13 -3.05 -14.31 -3.64
N ILE A 14 -3.50 -13.05 -3.71
CA ILE A 14 -2.64 -11.87 -3.57
C ILE A 14 -2.94 -11.25 -2.21
N TYR A 15 -1.95 -11.24 -1.33
CA TYR A 15 -2.06 -10.57 -0.04
C TYR A 15 -1.54 -9.14 -0.13
N PRO A 16 -2.10 -8.21 0.66
CA PRO A 16 -1.61 -6.86 0.73
C PRO A 16 -0.19 -6.80 1.30
N ILE A 17 0.54 -5.77 0.96
CA ILE A 17 1.77 -5.40 1.65
C ILE A 17 1.55 -4.01 2.22
N HIS A 18 1.51 -3.95 3.53
CA HIS A 18 1.29 -2.72 4.29
C HIS A 18 2.56 -1.89 4.35
N ARG A 19 2.46 -0.66 4.83
CA ARG A 19 3.58 0.27 4.96
C ARG A 19 3.70 0.76 6.39
N VAL A 20 4.92 0.88 6.86
CA VAL A 20 5.24 1.63 8.07
C VAL A 20 6.31 2.65 7.71
N VAL A 21 5.97 3.93 7.85
CA VAL A 21 6.94 5.02 7.77
C VAL A 21 7.56 5.17 9.14
N THR A 22 8.89 5.08 9.23
CA THR A 22 9.62 5.09 10.49
C THR A 22 10.25 6.46 10.75
N ASP A 23 10.42 6.78 12.02
CA ASP A 23 11.14 7.98 12.48
C ASP A 23 10.60 9.28 11.84
N VAL A 24 9.27 9.39 11.78
CA VAL A 24 8.59 10.59 11.30
C VAL A 24 8.79 11.70 12.31
N ALA A 25 9.33 12.84 11.87
CA ALA A 25 9.50 14.00 12.76
C ALA A 25 8.14 14.51 13.26
N ALA A 26 8.11 15.15 14.41
CA ALA A 26 6.86 15.62 15.01
C ALA A 26 6.11 16.59 14.09
N GLU A 27 6.83 17.45 13.39
CA GLU A 27 6.32 18.38 12.40
C GLU A 27 5.72 17.66 11.18
N ASP A 28 6.36 16.59 10.70
CA ASP A 28 5.89 15.77 9.58
C ASP A 28 4.64 14.98 9.97
N LEU A 29 4.57 14.48 11.22
CA LEU A 29 3.39 13.80 11.73
C LEU A 29 2.19 14.75 11.83
N GLU A 30 2.42 15.97 12.25
CA GLU A 30 1.38 17.00 12.28
C GLU A 30 0.97 17.41 10.86
N ALA A 31 1.94 17.54 9.95
CA ALA A 31 1.66 17.76 8.52
C ALA A 31 0.83 16.63 7.93
N LEU A 32 1.13 15.37 8.24
CA LEU A 32 0.31 14.22 7.82
C LEU A 32 -1.13 14.35 8.34
N ARG A 33 -1.30 14.58 9.64
CA ARG A 33 -2.63 14.70 10.26
C ARG A 33 -3.46 15.83 9.65
N SER A 34 -2.86 16.97 9.38
CA SER A 34 -3.57 18.12 8.84
C SER A 34 -3.84 18.01 7.34
N ARG A 35 -2.84 17.58 6.54
CA ARG A 35 -2.92 17.58 5.07
C ARG A 35 -3.59 16.36 4.46
N LEU A 36 -3.73 15.25 5.20
CA LEU A 36 -4.46 14.08 4.69
C LEU A 36 -5.91 14.41 4.32
N SER A 37 -6.55 15.37 5.00
CA SER A 37 -7.90 15.84 4.67
C SER A 37 -8.00 16.60 3.34
N ASP A 38 -6.88 17.06 2.79
CA ASP A 38 -6.86 17.69 1.46
C ASP A 38 -7.15 16.66 0.36
N TYR A 39 -6.77 15.41 0.58
CA TYR A 39 -6.87 14.30 -0.38
C TYR A 39 -7.96 13.28 -0.03
N PHE A 40 -8.26 13.12 1.25
CA PHE A 40 -9.13 12.05 1.74
C PHE A 40 -10.31 12.57 2.56
N GLU A 41 -11.42 11.86 2.46
CA GLU A 41 -12.45 11.87 3.50
C GLU A 41 -11.86 11.10 4.69
N VAL A 42 -11.69 11.79 5.82
CA VAL A 42 -11.03 11.27 7.01
C VAL A 42 -12.09 10.88 8.05
N LYS A 43 -12.00 9.65 8.58
CA LYS A 43 -12.84 9.19 9.68
C LYS A 43 -12.00 8.44 10.69
N GLU A 44 -12.02 8.89 11.93
CA GLU A 44 -11.35 8.20 13.03
C GLU A 44 -12.29 7.23 13.76
N ALA A 45 -11.71 6.14 14.25
CA ALA A 45 -12.36 5.17 15.11
C ALA A 45 -11.35 4.50 16.04
N ALA A 46 -11.84 3.88 17.11
CA ALA A 46 -10.99 3.03 17.94
C ALA A 46 -10.50 1.83 17.13
N PHE A 47 -9.22 1.49 17.26
CA PHE A 47 -8.68 0.25 16.73
C PHE A 47 -9.19 -0.93 17.57
N THR A 48 -9.90 -1.86 16.97
CA THR A 48 -10.40 -3.07 17.65
C THR A 48 -9.50 -4.27 17.35
N ASP A 49 -9.50 -4.69 16.10
CA ASP A 49 -8.68 -5.78 15.58
C ASP A 49 -8.43 -5.60 14.08
N VAL A 50 -7.52 -6.39 13.54
CA VAL A 50 -7.07 -6.29 12.13
C VAL A 50 -8.16 -6.72 11.17
N ASP A 51 -8.94 -7.74 11.51
CA ASP A 51 -10.00 -8.26 10.64
C ASP A 51 -11.15 -7.26 10.51
N ALA A 52 -11.51 -6.59 11.61
CA ALA A 52 -12.50 -5.52 11.59
C ALA A 52 -12.02 -4.34 10.73
N LEU A 53 -10.75 -3.96 10.87
CA LEU A 53 -10.13 -2.92 10.06
C LEU A 53 -10.13 -3.30 8.57
N ALA A 54 -9.70 -4.52 8.22
CA ALA A 54 -9.66 -4.99 6.84
C ALA A 54 -11.06 -5.00 6.20
N ARG A 55 -12.07 -5.48 6.92
CA ARG A 55 -13.47 -5.42 6.46
C ARG A 55 -13.94 -3.99 6.22
N GLU A 56 -13.63 -3.08 7.14
CA GLU A 56 -14.06 -1.68 7.05
C GLU A 56 -13.41 -0.95 5.87
N ILE A 57 -12.10 -1.08 5.66
CA ILE A 57 -11.44 -0.46 4.51
C ILE A 57 -11.97 -1.04 3.19
N GLY A 58 -12.15 -2.37 3.11
CA GLY A 58 -12.73 -3.02 1.93
C GLY A 58 -14.16 -2.58 1.63
N SER A 59 -14.99 -2.43 2.66
CA SER A 59 -16.39 -2.00 2.50
C SER A 59 -16.54 -0.53 2.09
N ARG A 60 -15.57 0.32 2.44
CA ARG A 60 -15.56 1.74 2.10
C ARG A 60 -14.96 2.04 0.75
N ALA A 61 -14.10 1.15 0.24
CA ALA A 61 -13.47 1.30 -1.06
C ALA A 61 -14.49 1.24 -2.20
N GLU A 62 -14.31 2.07 -3.19
CA GLU A 62 -15.05 2.08 -4.45
C GLU A 62 -14.05 1.94 -5.61
N ALA A 63 -14.51 1.54 -6.79
CA ALA A 63 -13.63 1.26 -7.94
C ALA A 63 -12.64 2.39 -8.28
N ASN A 64 -13.04 3.64 -8.09
CA ASN A 64 -12.21 4.83 -8.38
C ASN A 64 -11.87 5.64 -7.13
N ARG A 65 -12.24 5.16 -5.94
CA ARG A 65 -12.02 5.84 -4.66
C ARG A 65 -11.53 4.83 -3.64
N PRO A 66 -10.24 4.48 -3.69
CA PRO A 66 -9.65 3.57 -2.71
C PRO A 66 -9.80 4.12 -1.29
N CYS A 67 -9.89 3.19 -0.34
CA CYS A 67 -9.93 3.48 1.07
C CYS A 67 -8.92 2.59 1.79
N PHE A 68 -8.10 3.16 2.63
CA PHE A 68 -7.15 2.43 3.46
C PHE A 68 -7.13 2.97 4.89
N GLY A 69 -6.51 2.23 5.81
CA GLY A 69 -6.42 2.61 7.20
C GLY A 69 -5.05 3.15 7.55
N ALA A 70 -4.97 4.11 8.49
CA ALA A 70 -3.71 4.62 9.01
C ALA A 70 -3.71 4.64 10.55
N LEU A 71 -2.54 4.35 11.13
CA LEU A 71 -2.22 4.58 12.53
C LEU A 71 -1.22 5.74 12.58
N LEU A 72 -1.69 6.93 12.91
CA LEU A 72 -0.89 8.16 12.87
C LEU A 72 -0.25 8.45 14.24
N GLY A 73 0.75 7.64 14.62
CA GLY A 73 1.45 7.76 15.90
C GLY A 73 0.63 7.31 17.14
N SER A 74 -0.56 6.74 16.93
CA SER A 74 -1.37 6.12 17.98
C SER A 74 -1.74 4.69 17.57
N PRO A 75 -1.44 3.67 18.39
CA PRO A 75 -1.81 2.29 18.08
C PRO A 75 -3.28 1.96 18.37
N ASP A 76 -3.99 2.84 19.06
CA ASP A 76 -5.35 2.61 19.54
C ASP A 76 -6.42 3.37 18.75
N THR A 77 -5.98 4.18 17.79
CA THR A 77 -6.86 4.95 16.90
C THR A 77 -6.51 4.66 15.45
N VAL A 78 -7.49 4.19 14.68
CA VAL A 78 -7.38 4.06 13.23
C VAL A 78 -8.03 5.25 12.54
N THR A 79 -7.33 5.80 11.57
CA THR A 79 -7.82 6.84 10.68
C THR A 79 -8.13 6.20 9.32
N TYR A 80 -9.40 6.13 8.94
CA TYR A 80 -9.83 5.68 7.63
C TYR A 80 -9.68 6.82 6.63
N LEU A 81 -9.02 6.52 5.52
CA LEU A 81 -8.65 7.47 4.47
C LEU A 81 -9.29 7.03 3.16
N LYS A 82 -10.43 7.62 2.79
CA LYS A 82 -11.10 7.36 1.52
C LYS A 82 -10.83 8.50 0.55
N LEU A 83 -10.32 8.19 -0.64
CA LEU A 83 -10.02 9.22 -1.65
C LEU A 83 -11.26 10.08 -1.91
N ARG A 84 -11.13 11.40 -1.86
CA ARG A 84 -12.20 12.35 -2.16
C ARG A 84 -12.53 12.33 -3.65
N SER A 85 -13.78 12.55 -3.99
CA SER A 85 -14.27 12.54 -5.38
C SER A 85 -13.83 13.77 -6.19
N ASP A 86 -13.43 14.84 -5.52
CA ASP A 86 -12.98 16.10 -6.11
C ASP A 86 -11.46 16.20 -6.27
N VAL A 87 -10.70 15.18 -5.81
CA VAL A 87 -9.24 15.12 -5.98
C VAL A 87 -8.91 14.54 -7.35
N ASN A 88 -8.18 15.30 -8.14
CA ASN A 88 -7.62 14.81 -9.39
C ASN A 88 -6.26 14.17 -9.12
N VAL A 89 -6.21 12.84 -9.10
CA VAL A 89 -4.98 12.08 -8.82
C VAL A 89 -3.87 12.29 -9.86
N VAL A 90 -4.21 12.82 -11.06
CA VAL A 90 -3.22 13.16 -12.08
C VAL A 90 -2.31 14.30 -11.62
N ASP A 91 -2.85 15.23 -10.84
CA ASP A 91 -2.10 16.39 -10.34
C ASP A 91 -1.09 16.00 -9.25
N LEU A 92 -1.27 14.82 -8.62
CA LEU A 92 -0.34 14.25 -7.63
C LEU A 92 0.79 13.45 -8.28
N ASP A 93 0.59 13.03 -9.52
CA ASP A 93 1.51 12.14 -10.22
C ASP A 93 2.60 12.92 -10.96
N ARG A 94 3.78 12.97 -10.38
CA ARG A 94 4.95 13.66 -10.95
C ARG A 94 5.71 12.82 -11.99
N GLU A 95 5.41 11.51 -12.05
CA GLU A 95 6.14 10.54 -12.87
C GLU A 95 5.38 10.15 -14.14
N GLY A 96 4.10 10.50 -14.25
CA GLY A 96 3.28 10.28 -15.44
C GLY A 96 2.80 8.83 -15.60
N HIS A 97 2.43 8.18 -14.50
CA HIS A 97 1.89 6.83 -14.51
C HIS A 97 0.51 6.73 -15.19
N SER A 98 0.11 5.51 -15.53
CA SER A 98 -1.22 5.24 -16.06
C SER A 98 -2.32 5.42 -15.00
N ASP A 99 -3.57 5.58 -15.47
CA ASP A 99 -4.74 5.60 -14.58
C ASP A 99 -4.85 4.34 -13.74
N ALA A 100 -4.51 3.18 -14.32
CA ALA A 100 -4.53 1.92 -13.60
C ALA A 100 -3.56 1.91 -12.42
N TRP A 101 -2.35 2.46 -12.59
CA TRP A 101 -1.35 2.56 -11.54
C TRP A 101 -1.76 3.54 -10.44
N ARG A 102 -2.26 4.73 -10.81
CA ARG A 102 -2.69 5.76 -9.86
C ARG A 102 -3.85 5.34 -8.97
N ARG A 103 -4.67 4.38 -9.41
CA ARG A 103 -5.81 3.83 -8.67
C ARG A 103 -5.44 2.71 -7.68
N LEU A 104 -4.21 2.24 -7.69
CA LEU A 104 -3.74 1.28 -6.68
C LEU A 104 -3.59 1.98 -5.33
N ASP A 105 -4.01 1.33 -4.24
CA ASP A 105 -3.79 1.86 -2.88
C ASP A 105 -2.32 2.23 -2.66
N SER A 106 -1.41 1.36 -3.09
CA SER A 106 0.02 1.55 -2.95
C SER A 106 0.56 2.69 -3.81
N GLY A 107 0.04 2.89 -5.01
CA GLY A 107 0.39 4.01 -5.89
C GLY A 107 -0.09 5.33 -5.32
N LEU A 108 -1.39 5.40 -4.97
CA LEU A 108 -1.98 6.59 -4.37
C LEU A 108 -1.27 6.99 -3.06
N LEU A 109 -1.03 6.03 -2.17
CA LEU A 109 -0.30 6.30 -0.92
C LEU A 109 1.12 6.82 -1.19
N GLN A 110 1.83 6.24 -2.16
CA GLN A 110 3.16 6.71 -2.55
C GLN A 110 3.14 8.17 -3.02
N MET A 111 2.21 8.54 -3.90
CA MET A 111 2.08 9.91 -4.38
C MET A 111 1.76 10.89 -3.25
N VAL A 112 0.80 10.55 -2.37
CA VAL A 112 0.41 11.41 -1.25
C VAL A 112 1.52 11.57 -0.21
N LEU A 113 2.22 10.48 0.13
CA LEU A 113 3.38 10.56 1.06
C LEU A 113 4.52 11.38 0.45
N GLY A 114 4.77 11.24 -0.85
CA GLY A 114 5.73 12.07 -1.58
C GLY A 114 5.39 13.55 -1.51
N GLU A 115 4.10 13.89 -1.61
CA GLU A 115 3.62 15.28 -1.58
C GLU A 115 3.65 15.89 -0.17
N ILE A 116 3.27 15.10 0.86
CA ILE A 116 3.18 15.62 2.24
C ILE A 116 4.54 15.62 2.94
N LEU A 117 5.32 14.55 2.78
CA LEU A 117 6.59 14.34 3.49
C LEU A 117 7.82 14.68 2.64
N GLU A 118 7.60 15.18 1.41
CA GLU A 118 8.67 15.49 0.46
C GLU A 118 9.64 14.32 0.20
N LEU A 119 9.11 13.09 0.31
CA LEU A 119 9.88 11.87 0.08
C LEU A 119 9.90 11.56 -1.42
N ASP A 120 11.09 11.44 -2.00
CA ASP A 120 11.21 10.96 -3.36
C ASP A 120 10.94 9.45 -3.47
N THR A 121 10.58 9.02 -4.67
CA THR A 121 10.28 7.62 -4.97
C THR A 121 11.46 6.70 -4.63
N GLU A 122 12.70 7.15 -4.81
CA GLU A 122 13.89 6.37 -4.52
C GLU A 122 14.02 6.09 -3.03
N THR A 123 13.82 7.09 -2.18
CA THR A 123 13.79 6.96 -0.70
C THR A 123 12.69 6.02 -0.23
N LEU A 124 11.49 6.15 -0.84
CA LEU A 124 10.36 5.27 -0.54
C LEU A 124 10.63 3.80 -0.92
N ILE A 125 11.35 3.57 -2.03
CA ILE A 125 11.66 2.22 -2.53
C ILE A 125 12.82 1.57 -1.79
N LYS A 126 13.86 2.31 -1.45
CA LYS A 126 15.06 1.79 -0.74
C LYS A 126 14.74 1.21 0.64
N GLY A 127 13.60 1.61 1.22
CA GLY A 127 13.15 1.10 2.51
C GLY A 127 13.92 1.68 3.71
N GLU A 128 14.66 2.77 3.51
CA GLU A 128 15.38 3.45 4.58
C GLU A 128 14.44 4.11 5.59
N LYS A 129 13.31 4.67 5.09
CA LYS A 129 12.24 5.26 5.90
C LYS A 129 10.90 4.53 5.82
N VAL A 130 10.76 3.56 4.90
CA VAL A 130 9.51 2.83 4.71
C VAL A 130 9.75 1.33 4.81
N ARG A 131 9.17 0.72 5.83
CA ARG A 131 9.14 -0.73 6.00
C ARG A 131 7.94 -1.31 5.27
N PHE A 132 8.14 -2.46 4.62
CA PHE A 132 7.12 -3.20 3.88
C PHE A 132 6.69 -4.41 4.71
N ILE A 133 5.48 -4.39 5.22
CA ILE A 133 4.97 -5.34 6.20
C ILE A 133 3.92 -6.25 5.55
N LYS A 134 4.08 -7.57 5.74
CA LYS A 134 3.16 -8.59 5.21
C LYS A 134 2.17 -9.10 6.26
N VAL A 135 2.52 -8.98 7.51
CA VAL A 135 1.73 -9.45 8.65
C VAL A 135 1.08 -8.24 9.30
N GLU A 136 -0.23 -8.17 9.23
CA GLU A 136 -1.01 -7.00 9.66
C GLU A 136 -0.73 -6.61 11.12
N ALA A 137 -0.55 -7.58 12.01
CA ALA A 137 -0.26 -7.33 13.41
C ALA A 137 1.06 -6.59 13.64
N GLU A 138 2.06 -6.77 12.75
CA GLU A 138 3.35 -6.10 12.83
C GLU A 138 3.26 -4.59 12.54
N VAL A 139 2.24 -4.16 11.80
CA VAL A 139 2.02 -2.72 11.53
C VAL A 139 1.68 -1.99 12.83
N ARG A 140 0.71 -2.52 13.60
CA ARG A 140 0.35 -1.94 14.89
C ARG A 140 1.50 -2.05 15.88
N GLN A 141 2.20 -3.19 15.90
CA GLN A 141 3.35 -3.39 16.78
C GLN A 141 4.43 -2.34 16.54
N ALA A 142 4.73 -2.00 15.30
CA ALA A 142 5.70 -0.95 14.98
C ALA A 142 5.30 0.43 15.53
N VAL A 143 3.99 0.76 15.54
CA VAL A 143 3.50 2.02 16.13
C VAL A 143 3.52 1.97 17.67
N VAL A 144 3.29 0.80 18.28
CA VAL A 144 3.47 0.58 19.73
C VAL A 144 4.94 0.77 20.14
N GLU A 145 5.88 0.28 19.34
CA GLU A 145 7.32 0.39 19.60
C GLU A 145 7.82 1.83 19.54
N SER A 146 7.25 2.65 18.65
CA SER A 146 7.61 4.06 18.55
C SER A 146 6.42 4.91 18.09
N PRO A 147 6.02 5.94 18.84
CA PRO A 147 4.95 6.86 18.47
C PRO A 147 5.31 7.75 17.27
N THR A 148 6.57 7.75 16.84
CA THR A 148 7.04 8.41 15.63
C THR A 148 6.85 7.55 14.38
N ASN A 149 6.42 6.30 14.53
CA ASN A 149 6.08 5.45 13.40
C ASN A 149 4.62 5.66 12.99
N VAL A 150 4.40 5.62 11.68
CA VAL A 150 3.08 5.73 11.06
C VAL A 150 2.80 4.47 10.25
N GLY A 151 1.74 3.77 10.59
CA GLY A 151 1.33 2.53 9.92
C GLY A 151 0.21 2.76 8.90
N PHE A 152 0.29 2.11 7.73
CA PHE A 152 -0.76 2.13 6.72
C PHE A 152 -1.19 0.71 6.36
N TYR A 153 -2.47 0.43 6.49
CA TYR A 153 -3.12 -0.82 6.08
C TYR A 153 -3.76 -0.63 4.71
N LEU A 154 -3.31 -1.42 3.74
CA LEU A 154 -3.77 -1.36 2.36
C LEU A 154 -4.64 -2.58 2.03
N ASN A 155 -5.53 -2.44 1.05
CA ASN A 155 -6.25 -3.57 0.49
C ASN A 155 -5.33 -4.45 -0.36
N PRO A 156 -5.65 -5.74 -0.52
CA PRO A 156 -4.97 -6.58 -1.50
C PRO A 156 -5.23 -6.05 -2.92
N VAL A 157 -4.22 -6.14 -3.76
CA VAL A 157 -4.38 -5.81 -5.18
C VAL A 157 -5.24 -6.88 -5.85
N GLY A 158 -6.30 -6.46 -6.52
CA GLY A 158 -7.13 -7.35 -7.31
C GLY A 158 -6.43 -7.81 -8.60
N MET A 159 -6.77 -9.02 -9.08
CA MET A 159 -6.21 -9.56 -10.33
C MET A 159 -6.46 -8.64 -11.52
N GLN A 160 -7.64 -8.01 -11.59
CA GLN A 160 -7.96 -7.08 -12.66
C GLN A 160 -7.09 -5.82 -12.60
N GLN A 161 -6.86 -5.27 -11.42
CA GLN A 161 -5.96 -4.12 -11.24
C GLN A 161 -4.53 -4.44 -11.69
N LEU A 162 -4.02 -5.63 -11.32
CA LEU A 162 -2.71 -6.09 -11.79
C LEU A 162 -2.67 -6.16 -13.32
N ARG A 163 -3.69 -6.74 -13.94
CA ARG A 163 -3.81 -6.87 -15.39
C ARG A 163 -3.83 -5.50 -16.07
N ASP A 164 -4.61 -4.55 -15.55
CA ASP A 164 -4.77 -3.23 -16.14
C ASP A 164 -3.44 -2.44 -16.13
N VAL A 165 -2.67 -2.52 -15.05
CA VAL A 165 -1.33 -1.90 -14.97
C VAL A 165 -0.37 -2.52 -15.99
N VAL A 166 -0.35 -3.85 -16.08
CA VAL A 166 0.53 -4.56 -17.04
C VAL A 166 0.14 -4.26 -18.48
N LEU A 167 -1.16 -4.20 -18.80
CA LEU A 167 -1.63 -3.85 -20.15
C LEU A 167 -1.35 -2.38 -20.51
N ALA A 168 -1.23 -1.51 -19.53
CA ALA A 168 -0.75 -0.14 -19.72
C ALA A 168 0.79 -0.06 -20.00
N GLY A 169 1.48 -1.21 -19.99
CA GLY A 169 2.92 -1.28 -20.21
C GLY A 169 3.77 -0.92 -18.99
N GLU A 170 3.17 -0.83 -17.81
CA GLU A 170 3.84 -0.43 -16.59
C GLU A 170 4.14 -1.59 -15.66
N ARG A 171 5.03 -1.33 -14.71
CA ARG A 171 5.30 -2.21 -13.58
C ARG A 171 4.46 -1.78 -12.38
N MET A 172 4.06 -2.76 -11.57
CA MET A 172 3.42 -2.50 -10.28
C MET A 172 4.35 -1.66 -9.38
N PRO A 173 3.78 -0.82 -8.49
CA PRO A 173 4.57 -0.16 -7.46
C PRO A 173 5.41 -1.20 -6.70
N PRO A 174 6.64 -0.86 -6.29
CA PRO A 174 7.50 -1.78 -5.55
C PRO A 174 6.83 -2.33 -4.30
N LYS A 175 6.97 -3.65 -4.10
CA LYS A 175 6.41 -4.33 -2.92
C LYS A 175 4.91 -4.07 -2.70
N SER A 176 4.11 -4.07 -3.77
CA SER A 176 2.64 -3.88 -3.70
C SER A 176 1.86 -5.19 -3.68
N THR A 177 2.49 -6.31 -4.04
CA THR A 177 1.84 -7.62 -4.13
C THR A 177 2.63 -8.71 -3.42
N PHE A 178 1.92 -9.61 -2.75
CA PHE A 178 2.48 -10.84 -2.20
C PHE A 178 1.66 -12.04 -2.68
N PHE A 179 2.19 -12.74 -3.68
CA PHE A 179 1.55 -13.92 -4.23
C PHE A 179 1.72 -15.14 -3.31
N TYR A 180 0.64 -15.87 -3.10
CA TYR A 180 0.62 -17.12 -2.33
C TYR A 180 -0.19 -18.19 -3.10
N PRO A 181 0.25 -19.46 -3.13
CA PRO A 181 1.51 -19.97 -2.58
C PRO A 181 2.75 -19.49 -3.34
N LYS A 182 3.88 -19.40 -2.65
CA LYS A 182 5.17 -19.12 -3.30
C LYS A 182 5.64 -20.32 -4.08
N VAL A 183 6.17 -20.07 -5.28
CA VAL A 183 6.85 -21.10 -6.06
C VAL A 183 8.09 -21.59 -5.31
N PHE A 184 8.22 -22.89 -5.14
CA PHE A 184 9.40 -23.47 -4.52
C PHE A 184 10.66 -23.18 -5.36
N THR A 185 11.68 -22.62 -4.74
CA THR A 185 12.97 -22.37 -5.37
C THR A 185 13.80 -23.68 -5.31
N GLY A 186 14.52 -23.98 -6.42
CA GLY A 186 15.45 -25.09 -6.45
C GLY A 186 14.87 -26.44 -6.92
N LEU A 187 13.59 -26.50 -7.30
CA LEU A 187 13.01 -27.70 -7.95
C LEU A 187 13.59 -27.95 -9.36
N VAL A 188 14.01 -26.89 -10.03
CA VAL A 188 14.69 -26.93 -11.32
C VAL A 188 15.89 -26.02 -11.23
N ILE A 189 17.07 -26.54 -11.60
CA ILE A 189 18.33 -25.78 -11.65
C ILE A 189 18.84 -25.84 -13.08
N GLN A 190 19.07 -24.67 -13.68
CA GLN A 190 19.72 -24.56 -14.97
C GLN A 190 21.21 -24.30 -14.75
N ASP A 191 22.04 -25.20 -15.27
CA ASP A 191 23.49 -25.04 -15.30
C ASP A 191 23.87 -24.26 -16.58
N PHE A 192 24.30 -23.02 -16.42
CA PHE A 192 24.72 -22.17 -17.53
C PHE A 192 26.10 -22.53 -18.08
N ASN A 193 26.86 -23.42 -17.46
CA ASN A 193 28.18 -23.88 -17.91
C ASN A 193 28.11 -25.14 -18.76
N ARG A 194 26.92 -25.71 -18.95
CA ARG A 194 26.71 -26.82 -19.92
C ARG A 194 26.23 -26.23 -21.25
N SER A 195 27.16 -26.15 -22.21
CA SER A 195 26.90 -25.92 -23.62
C SER A 195 26.35 -27.20 -24.28
#